data_684d4fa23924e3e52e4d1d4e5f169395
#
_entry.id   684d4fa23924e3e52e4d1d4e5f169395
#
_cell.length_a   1.000
_cell.length_b   1.000
_cell.length_c   1.000
_cell.angle_alpha   90.00
_cell.angle_beta   90.00
_cell.angle_gamma   90.00
#
_symmetry.space_group_name_H-M   'P 1'
#
loop_
_entity.id
_entity.type
_entity.pdbx_description
1 polymer ?
#
loop_
_entity_poly.entity_id
_entity_poly.type
_entity_poly.pdbx_seq_one_letter_code
_entity_poly.pdbx_strand_id
1 'polypeptide(L)'
;MRARIALAALVCAAALSNVHAALAQGSTPLDSIFIVATYDTTRDPFADLQMAMERAKADGKRILVDVGGQWCSWCHILDDYIAGHPRVAEAMRRNYVALKVNMSPRHENQRFLSRYPRIPGYPHIFVLESDGTLVRSQGTSELEEGHSYNEERMLEFLARWAPAIPQAVESAARRPARNPTQ
;
A
#
# COMPACT_ATOMS: atom_id res chain seq x y z
N MET A 1 46.71 60.71 34.06
CA MET A 1 46.74 59.71 33.01
C MET A 1 45.42 58.96 33.07
N ARG A 2 44.54 59.14 32.08
CA ARG A 2 43.12 58.68 32.09
C ARG A 2 43.01 57.47 31.16
N ALA A 3 42.78 56.26 31.69
CA ALA A 3 42.48 55.07 30.93
C ALA A 3 41.00 55.04 30.60
N ARG A 4 40.65 55.00 29.31
CA ARG A 4 39.30 54.85 28.80
C ARG A 4 39.07 53.37 28.60
N ILE A 5 38.14 52.80 29.36
CA ILE A 5 37.64 51.41 29.17
C ILE A 5 36.52 51.50 28.15
N ALA A 6 36.71 50.90 26.98
CA ALA A 6 35.71 50.75 25.96
C ALA A 6 34.89 49.45 26.22
N LEU A 7 33.62 49.62 26.50
CA LEU A 7 32.64 48.52 26.69
C LEU A 7 32.14 48.05 25.30
N ALA A 8 32.61 46.93 24.84
CA ALA A 8 32.11 46.31 23.62
C ALA A 8 30.82 45.52 23.93
N ALA A 9 29.68 46.00 23.50
CA ALA A 9 28.42 45.31 23.57
C ALA A 9 28.37 44.24 22.49
N LEU A 10 28.38 42.95 22.89
CA LEU A 10 28.21 41.81 22.01
C LEU A 10 26.71 41.59 21.79
N VAL A 11 26.20 41.97 20.62
CA VAL A 11 24.84 41.67 20.19
C VAL A 11 24.80 40.27 19.65
N CYS A 12 24.34 39.28 20.46
CA CYS A 12 23.99 37.94 19.98
C CYS A 12 22.67 38.01 19.20
N ALA A 13 22.77 38.11 17.89
CA ALA A 13 21.64 37.86 17.01
C ALA A 13 21.39 36.34 16.96
N ALA A 14 20.40 35.86 17.72
CA ALA A 14 19.87 34.52 17.61
C ALA A 14 19.09 34.42 16.29
N ALA A 15 19.74 33.88 15.27
CA ALA A 15 19.07 33.48 14.04
C ALA A 15 18.19 32.26 14.34
N LEU A 16 16.90 32.48 14.54
CA LEU A 16 15.88 31.43 14.56
C LEU A 16 15.76 30.87 13.14
N SER A 17 16.56 29.84 12.87
CA SER A 17 16.41 29.04 11.67
C SER A 17 15.09 28.27 11.76
N ASN A 18 14.05 28.79 11.12
CA ASN A 18 12.81 28.05 10.84
C ASN A 18 13.15 26.92 9.88
N VAL A 19 13.49 25.76 10.43
CA VAL A 19 13.52 24.52 9.67
C VAL A 19 12.07 24.14 9.39
N HIS A 20 11.52 24.66 8.31
CA HIS A 20 10.35 24.09 7.71
C HIS A 20 10.78 22.73 7.15
N ALA A 21 10.54 21.68 7.92
CA ALA A 21 10.56 20.33 7.40
C ALA A 21 9.42 20.27 6.37
N ALA A 22 9.74 20.58 5.12
CA ALA A 22 8.90 20.23 3.98
C ALA A 22 8.78 18.70 4.05
N LEU A 23 7.62 18.23 4.50
CA LEU A 23 7.21 16.85 4.31
C LEU A 23 7.22 16.64 2.80
N ALA A 24 8.31 16.08 2.29
CA ALA A 24 8.37 15.59 0.94
C ALA A 24 7.27 14.54 0.84
N GLN A 25 6.16 14.90 0.19
CA GLN A 25 5.13 13.96 -0.23
C GLN A 25 5.73 13.17 -1.40
N GLY A 26 6.72 12.34 -1.07
CA GLY A 26 7.29 11.40 -2.01
C GLY A 26 6.23 10.35 -2.33
N SER A 27 5.91 10.19 -3.61
CA SER A 27 5.15 9.04 -4.09
C SER A 27 5.76 7.77 -3.51
N THR A 28 4.93 6.94 -2.87
CA THR A 28 5.40 5.67 -2.32
C THR A 28 5.77 4.76 -3.48
N PRO A 29 7.02 4.32 -3.62
CA PRO A 29 7.39 3.43 -4.71
C PRO A 29 6.52 2.16 -4.66
N LEU A 30 6.00 1.72 -5.80
CA LEU A 30 5.18 0.50 -5.89
C LEU A 30 5.92 -0.72 -5.33
N ASP A 31 7.23 -0.79 -5.49
CA ASP A 31 8.09 -1.84 -4.92
C ASP A 31 8.02 -1.96 -3.39
N SER A 32 7.58 -0.92 -2.69
CA SER A 32 7.35 -0.99 -1.24
C SER A 32 6.00 -1.62 -0.86
N ILE A 33 5.10 -1.79 -1.84
CA ILE A 33 3.74 -2.33 -1.68
C ILE A 33 3.65 -3.73 -2.27
N PHE A 34 4.20 -3.89 -3.48
CA PHE A 34 4.13 -5.13 -4.26
C PHE A 34 5.42 -5.94 -4.09
N ILE A 35 5.29 -7.23 -3.80
CA ILE A 35 6.43 -8.18 -3.87
C ILE A 35 6.76 -8.55 -5.33
N VAL A 36 5.80 -8.40 -6.24
CA VAL A 36 5.94 -8.45 -7.69
C VAL A 36 5.25 -7.22 -8.25
N ALA A 37 6.02 -6.19 -8.58
CA ALA A 37 5.50 -4.86 -8.94
C ALA A 37 5.23 -4.67 -10.44
N THR A 38 5.52 -5.66 -11.27
CA THR A 38 5.37 -5.57 -12.73
C THR A 38 4.58 -6.76 -13.28
N TYR A 39 3.87 -6.54 -14.40
CA TYR A 39 3.23 -7.61 -15.16
C TYR A 39 4.28 -8.33 -16.03
N ASP A 40 5.07 -9.19 -15.42
CA ASP A 40 6.16 -9.91 -16.07
C ASP A 40 5.67 -11.23 -16.66
N THR A 41 5.85 -11.42 -17.97
CA THR A 41 5.42 -12.61 -18.70
C THR A 41 6.31 -13.83 -18.45
N THR A 42 7.46 -13.67 -17.82
CA THR A 42 8.42 -14.75 -17.55
C THR A 42 8.25 -15.38 -16.18
N ARG A 43 7.46 -14.76 -15.30
CA ARG A 43 7.24 -15.24 -13.93
C ARG A 43 6.19 -16.36 -13.87
N ASP A 44 6.36 -17.24 -12.90
CA ASP A 44 5.37 -18.25 -12.54
C ASP A 44 4.44 -17.69 -11.44
N PRO A 45 3.15 -17.42 -11.73
CA PRO A 45 2.22 -16.86 -10.75
C PRO A 45 1.93 -17.84 -9.58
N PHE A 46 2.17 -19.13 -9.72
CA PHE A 46 2.04 -20.08 -8.61
C PHE A 46 3.18 -19.90 -7.60
N ALA A 47 4.41 -19.74 -8.08
CA ALA A 47 5.56 -19.49 -7.23
C ALA A 47 5.44 -18.11 -6.55
N ASP A 48 4.97 -17.08 -7.28
CA ASP A 48 4.75 -15.74 -6.76
C ASP A 48 3.67 -15.73 -5.66
N LEU A 49 2.57 -16.46 -5.89
CA LEU A 49 1.53 -16.60 -4.87
C LEU A 49 2.05 -17.34 -3.63
N GLN A 50 2.88 -18.36 -3.79
CA GLN A 50 3.48 -19.06 -2.65
C GLN A 50 4.32 -18.11 -1.78
N MET A 51 5.17 -17.29 -2.39
CA MET A 51 5.93 -16.26 -1.68
C MET A 51 5.01 -15.27 -0.97
N ALA A 52 3.92 -14.84 -1.63
CA ALA A 52 2.94 -13.94 -1.03
C ALA A 52 2.26 -14.57 0.19
N MET A 53 1.89 -15.85 0.12
CA MET A 53 1.27 -16.59 1.22
C MET A 53 2.19 -16.68 2.44
N GLU A 54 3.47 -17.00 2.23
CA GLU A 54 4.47 -17.07 3.30
C GLU A 54 4.63 -15.72 3.97
N ARG A 55 4.76 -14.66 3.18
CA ARG A 55 4.89 -13.29 3.68
C ARG A 55 3.63 -12.82 4.40
N ALA A 56 2.44 -13.09 3.83
CA ALA A 56 1.16 -12.69 4.42
C ALA A 56 0.92 -13.37 5.77
N LYS A 57 1.26 -14.65 5.90
CA LYS A 57 1.21 -15.39 7.18
C LYS A 57 2.14 -14.78 8.23
N ALA A 58 3.37 -14.44 7.84
CA ALA A 58 4.35 -13.84 8.75
C ALA A 58 3.93 -12.45 9.23
N ASP A 59 3.34 -11.65 8.34
CA ASP A 59 2.96 -10.26 8.61
C ASP A 59 1.51 -10.09 9.15
N GLY A 60 0.71 -11.15 9.21
CA GLY A 60 -0.71 -11.10 9.59
C GLY A 60 -1.57 -10.33 8.58
N LYS A 61 -1.22 -10.39 7.29
CA LYS A 61 -1.88 -9.66 6.20
C LYS A 61 -2.70 -10.59 5.31
N ARG A 62 -3.56 -9.98 4.49
CA ARG A 62 -4.16 -10.62 3.32
C ARG A 62 -3.28 -10.45 2.09
N ILE A 63 -3.65 -11.16 1.02
CA ILE A 63 -2.96 -11.06 -0.26
C ILE A 63 -3.86 -10.29 -1.22
N LEU A 64 -3.26 -9.38 -2.00
CA LEU A 64 -3.92 -8.66 -3.07
C LEU A 64 -3.26 -9.04 -4.39
N VAL A 65 -3.99 -9.74 -5.25
CA VAL A 65 -3.53 -10.14 -6.58
C VAL A 65 -4.13 -9.17 -7.60
N ASP A 66 -3.27 -8.37 -8.20
CA ASP A 66 -3.64 -7.43 -9.28
C ASP A 66 -3.37 -8.10 -10.63
N VAL A 67 -4.43 -8.42 -11.36
CA VAL A 67 -4.37 -9.09 -12.65
C VAL A 67 -4.51 -8.08 -13.77
N GLY A 68 -3.54 -8.05 -14.66
CA GLY A 68 -3.52 -7.13 -15.80
C GLY A 68 -2.36 -7.40 -16.75
N GLY A 69 -1.87 -6.36 -17.42
CA GLY A 69 -0.75 -6.50 -18.35
C GLY A 69 -0.21 -5.16 -18.83
N GLN A 70 0.96 -5.19 -19.45
CA GLN A 70 1.62 -3.98 -20.00
C GLN A 70 0.79 -3.29 -21.10
N TRP A 71 -0.12 -3.99 -21.73
CA TRP A 71 -1.04 -3.49 -22.75
C TRP A 71 -2.24 -2.70 -22.17
N CYS A 72 -2.47 -2.81 -20.86
CA CYS A 72 -3.67 -2.36 -20.20
C CYS A 72 -3.50 -0.91 -19.68
N SER A 73 -4.08 0.07 -20.35
CA SER A 73 -3.99 1.48 -19.93
C SER A 73 -4.54 1.74 -18.53
N TRP A 74 -5.67 1.11 -18.19
CA TRP A 74 -6.24 1.24 -16.84
C TRP A 74 -5.38 0.61 -15.73
N CYS A 75 -4.55 -0.38 -16.08
CA CYS A 75 -3.57 -0.93 -15.13
C CYS A 75 -2.48 0.09 -14.81
N HIS A 76 -2.00 0.84 -15.81
CA HIS A 76 -1.06 1.93 -15.61
C HIS A 76 -1.69 3.10 -14.82
N ILE A 77 -2.94 3.45 -15.12
CA ILE A 77 -3.68 4.47 -14.33
C ILE A 77 -3.80 4.04 -12.86
N LEU A 78 -4.03 2.75 -12.58
CA LEU A 78 -4.07 2.24 -11.21
C LEU A 78 -2.71 2.37 -10.51
N ASP A 79 -1.63 2.04 -11.19
CA ASP A 79 -0.27 2.16 -10.68
C ASP A 79 0.08 3.61 -10.33
N ASP A 80 -0.16 4.52 -11.27
CA ASP A 80 0.08 5.96 -11.08
C ASP A 80 -0.80 6.51 -9.95
N TYR A 81 -2.05 6.03 -9.86
CA TYR A 81 -2.96 6.41 -8.81
C TYR A 81 -2.45 5.98 -7.42
N ILE A 82 -2.07 4.72 -7.26
CA ILE A 82 -1.52 4.20 -6.00
C ILE A 82 -0.24 4.97 -5.62
N ALA A 83 0.65 5.21 -6.59
CA ALA A 83 1.89 5.94 -6.37
C ALA A 83 1.65 7.41 -5.96
N GLY A 84 0.62 8.04 -6.51
CA GLY A 84 0.26 9.44 -6.24
C GLY A 84 -0.63 9.66 -5.01
N HIS A 85 -1.17 8.60 -4.38
CA HIS A 85 -2.11 8.70 -3.27
C HIS A 85 -1.57 8.01 -2.01
N PRO A 86 -0.82 8.72 -1.16
CA PRO A 86 -0.14 8.14 0.01
C PRO A 86 -1.06 7.40 0.99
N ARG A 87 -2.31 7.84 1.13
CA ARG A 87 -3.30 7.17 2.00
C ARG A 87 -3.69 5.79 1.47
N VAL A 88 -3.88 5.67 0.17
CA VAL A 88 -4.19 4.40 -0.51
C VAL A 88 -2.98 3.47 -0.42
N ALA A 89 -1.80 3.96 -0.78
CA ALA A 89 -0.54 3.23 -0.69
C ALA A 89 -0.29 2.70 0.74
N GLU A 90 -0.50 3.53 1.76
CA GLU A 90 -0.34 3.14 3.16
C GLU A 90 -1.38 2.10 3.60
N ALA A 91 -2.65 2.24 3.18
CA ALA A 91 -3.68 1.25 3.48
C ALA A 91 -3.37 -0.10 2.84
N MET A 92 -2.87 -0.12 1.60
CA MET A 92 -2.39 -1.33 0.94
C MET A 92 -1.21 -1.94 1.70
N ARG A 93 -0.16 -1.16 1.94
CA ARG A 93 1.06 -1.62 2.62
C ARG A 93 0.79 -2.18 4.01
N ARG A 94 -0.15 -1.60 4.75
CA ARG A 94 -0.52 -2.04 6.09
C ARG A 94 -1.24 -3.38 6.11
N ASN A 95 -2.16 -3.60 5.17
CA ASN A 95 -3.14 -4.67 5.26
C ASN A 95 -2.86 -5.82 4.29
N TYR A 96 -2.02 -5.60 3.27
CA TYR A 96 -1.87 -6.57 2.19
C TYR A 96 -0.41 -6.83 1.84
N VAL A 97 -0.17 -8.04 1.36
CA VAL A 97 0.98 -8.38 0.51
C VAL A 97 0.46 -8.39 -0.92
N ALA A 98 0.90 -7.46 -1.74
CA ALA A 98 0.40 -7.32 -3.09
C ALA A 98 1.36 -7.95 -4.11
N LEU A 99 0.79 -8.52 -5.19
CA LEU A 99 1.53 -9.02 -6.34
C LEU A 99 0.74 -8.79 -7.63
N LYS A 100 1.46 -8.57 -8.73
CA LYS A 100 0.89 -8.48 -10.06
C LYS A 100 0.99 -9.83 -10.78
N VAL A 101 -0.09 -10.20 -11.45
CA VAL A 101 -0.14 -11.38 -12.31
C VAL A 101 -0.41 -10.93 -13.74
N ASN A 102 0.52 -11.26 -14.64
CA ASN A 102 0.36 -10.93 -16.04
C ASN A 102 -0.78 -11.72 -16.68
N MET A 103 -1.62 -11.02 -17.41
CA MET A 103 -2.56 -11.56 -18.39
C MET A 103 -2.35 -10.83 -19.71
N SER A 104 -1.93 -11.53 -20.73
CA SER A 104 -1.73 -10.97 -22.07
C SER A 104 -2.05 -12.03 -23.13
N PRO A 105 -2.38 -11.64 -24.38
CA PRO A 105 -2.77 -12.60 -25.43
C PRO A 105 -1.78 -13.72 -25.72
N ARG A 106 -0.51 -13.53 -25.33
CA ARG A 106 0.55 -14.55 -25.51
C ARG A 106 0.91 -15.30 -24.22
N HIS A 107 0.44 -14.79 -23.05
CA HIS A 107 0.68 -15.37 -21.72
C HIS A 107 -0.54 -15.12 -20.84
N GLU A 108 -1.59 -15.93 -21.06
CA GLU A 108 -2.88 -15.75 -20.39
C GLU A 108 -2.89 -16.26 -18.95
N ASN A 109 -1.83 -16.97 -18.51
CA ASN A 109 -1.77 -17.62 -17.20
C ASN A 109 -3.06 -18.41 -16.86
N GLN A 110 -3.66 -19.02 -17.87
CA GLN A 110 -5.00 -19.62 -17.82
C GLN A 110 -5.12 -20.68 -16.73
N ARG A 111 -4.08 -21.50 -16.56
CA ARG A 111 -4.03 -22.53 -15.51
C ARG A 111 -4.11 -21.92 -14.10
N PHE A 112 -3.52 -20.74 -13.90
CA PHE A 112 -3.58 -20.02 -12.64
C PHE A 112 -4.92 -19.32 -12.47
N LEU A 113 -5.35 -18.55 -13.46
CA LEU A 113 -6.55 -17.72 -13.41
C LEU A 113 -7.85 -18.55 -13.40
N SER A 114 -7.85 -19.77 -13.98
CA SER A 114 -9.03 -20.67 -13.92
C SER A 114 -9.40 -21.14 -12.52
N ARG A 115 -8.55 -20.94 -11.53
CA ARG A 115 -8.84 -21.20 -10.11
C ARG A 115 -9.73 -20.15 -9.46
N TYR A 116 -9.94 -19.03 -10.14
CA TYR A 116 -10.68 -17.86 -9.64
C TYR A 116 -11.91 -17.60 -10.51
N PRO A 117 -12.87 -16.79 -10.04
CA PRO A 117 -13.99 -16.35 -10.85
C PRO A 117 -13.55 -15.67 -12.15
N ARG A 118 -14.44 -15.71 -13.16
CA ARG A 118 -14.20 -15.05 -14.44
C ARG A 118 -13.92 -13.56 -14.25
N ILE A 119 -12.89 -13.06 -14.92
CA ILE A 119 -12.50 -11.66 -14.96
C ILE A 119 -13.28 -10.95 -16.08
N PRO A 120 -14.12 -9.95 -15.76
CA PRO A 120 -14.91 -9.24 -16.76
C PRO A 120 -14.14 -8.12 -17.46
N GLY A 121 -13.04 -7.63 -16.86
CA GLY A 121 -12.22 -6.52 -17.36
C GLY A 121 -10.93 -6.36 -16.54
N TYR A 122 -10.02 -5.53 -17.03
CA TYR A 122 -8.71 -5.33 -16.42
C TYR A 122 -8.45 -3.84 -16.14
N PRO A 123 -7.72 -3.52 -15.03
CA PRO A 123 -7.20 -4.45 -14.04
C PRO A 123 -8.32 -5.13 -13.25
N HIS A 124 -8.01 -6.28 -12.64
CA HIS A 124 -8.92 -6.99 -11.75
C HIS A 124 -8.20 -7.41 -10.48
N ILE A 125 -8.84 -7.24 -9.33
CA ILE A 125 -8.24 -7.50 -8.03
C ILE A 125 -8.89 -8.74 -7.40
N PHE A 126 -8.06 -9.72 -7.01
CA PHE A 126 -8.48 -10.76 -6.08
C PHE A 126 -7.89 -10.47 -4.70
N VAL A 127 -8.73 -10.51 -3.68
CA VAL A 127 -8.30 -10.49 -2.28
C VAL A 127 -8.34 -11.93 -1.78
N LEU A 128 -7.22 -12.39 -1.22
CA LEU A 128 -7.10 -13.74 -0.68
C LEU A 128 -6.73 -13.68 0.81
N GLU A 129 -7.12 -14.71 1.55
CA GLU A 129 -6.52 -14.98 2.86
C GLU A 129 -5.04 -15.33 2.73
N SER A 130 -4.32 -15.34 3.83
CA SER A 130 -2.90 -15.70 3.84
C SER A 130 -2.61 -17.16 3.44
N ASP A 131 -3.61 -18.01 3.39
CA ASP A 131 -3.53 -19.39 2.88
C ASP A 131 -3.88 -19.54 1.40
N GLY A 132 -4.21 -18.43 0.72
CA GLY A 132 -4.59 -18.40 -0.69
C GLY A 132 -6.09 -18.59 -0.96
N THR A 133 -6.92 -18.73 0.08
CA THR A 133 -8.38 -18.83 -0.07
C THR A 133 -8.96 -17.52 -0.57
N LEU A 134 -9.81 -17.57 -1.61
CA LEU A 134 -10.44 -16.38 -2.17
C LEU A 134 -11.44 -15.75 -1.19
N VAL A 135 -11.27 -14.46 -0.92
CA VAL A 135 -12.18 -13.62 -0.10
C VAL A 135 -13.07 -12.74 -0.97
N ARG A 136 -12.48 -12.09 -1.97
CA ARG A 136 -13.20 -11.16 -2.86
C ARG A 136 -12.61 -11.19 -4.26
N SER A 137 -13.50 -11.13 -5.25
CA SER A 137 -13.19 -10.83 -6.65
C SER A 137 -13.76 -9.45 -6.96
N GLN A 138 -12.90 -8.48 -7.30
CA GLN A 138 -13.22 -7.08 -7.43
C GLN A 138 -12.90 -6.56 -8.84
N GLY A 139 -13.92 -6.17 -9.58
CA GLY A 139 -13.76 -5.35 -10.78
C GLY A 139 -13.37 -3.92 -10.38
N THR A 140 -12.32 -3.38 -10.98
CA THR A 140 -11.82 -2.05 -10.61
C THR A 140 -12.71 -0.91 -11.10
N SER A 141 -13.58 -1.16 -12.09
CA SER A 141 -14.57 -0.17 -12.56
C SER A 141 -15.51 0.34 -11.45
N GLU A 142 -15.76 -0.46 -10.41
CA GLU A 142 -16.52 -0.02 -9.24
C GLU A 142 -15.79 1.03 -8.38
N LEU A 143 -14.47 1.14 -8.55
CA LEU A 143 -13.58 2.02 -7.80
C LEU A 143 -13.21 3.28 -8.61
N GLU A 144 -13.60 3.34 -9.88
CA GLU A 144 -13.25 4.40 -10.83
C GLU A 144 -14.13 5.63 -10.66
N GLU A 145 -13.56 6.78 -11.01
CA GLU A 145 -14.26 8.06 -11.16
C GLU A 145 -13.64 8.86 -12.32
N GLY A 146 -14.45 9.21 -13.32
CA GLY A 146 -13.97 9.87 -14.52
C GLY A 146 -12.93 9.05 -15.27
N HIS A 147 -11.73 9.57 -15.42
CA HIS A 147 -10.59 8.89 -16.07
C HIS A 147 -9.53 8.41 -15.06
N SER A 148 -9.91 8.19 -13.82
CA SER A 148 -9.03 7.77 -12.72
C SER A 148 -9.80 6.94 -11.70
N TYR A 149 -9.29 6.85 -10.48
CA TYR A 149 -9.91 6.17 -9.36
C TYR A 149 -10.43 7.18 -8.32
N ASN A 150 -11.41 6.77 -7.51
CA ASN A 150 -11.93 7.55 -6.40
C ASN A 150 -11.26 7.11 -5.09
N GLU A 151 -10.69 8.07 -4.34
CA GLU A 151 -9.93 7.76 -3.12
C GLU A 151 -10.80 7.13 -2.03
N GLU A 152 -12.01 7.63 -1.84
CA GLU A 152 -12.92 7.13 -0.81
C GLU A 152 -13.33 5.69 -1.10
N ARG A 153 -13.73 5.37 -2.34
CA ARG A 153 -14.07 4.00 -2.77
C ARG A 153 -12.88 3.05 -2.63
N MET A 154 -11.67 3.52 -2.99
CA MET A 154 -10.45 2.72 -2.83
C MET A 154 -10.17 2.43 -1.33
N LEU A 155 -10.25 3.45 -0.48
CA LEU A 155 -10.02 3.29 0.95
C LEU A 155 -11.10 2.42 1.62
N GLU A 156 -12.37 2.59 1.24
CA GLU A 156 -13.46 1.72 1.71
C GLU A 156 -13.25 0.26 1.30
N PHE A 157 -12.88 0.01 0.03
CA PHE A 157 -12.55 -1.33 -0.45
C PHE A 157 -11.41 -1.93 0.37
N LEU A 158 -10.30 -1.22 0.52
CA LEU A 158 -9.14 -1.70 1.26
C LEU A 158 -9.46 -1.94 2.75
N ALA A 159 -10.26 -1.08 3.38
CA ALA A 159 -10.66 -1.25 4.77
C ALA A 159 -11.63 -2.42 4.96
N ARG A 160 -12.60 -2.56 4.06
CA ARG A 160 -13.63 -3.62 4.12
C ARG A 160 -13.04 -5.03 4.02
N TRP A 161 -12.01 -5.17 3.21
CA TRP A 161 -11.35 -6.45 2.95
C TRP A 161 -9.97 -6.55 3.63
N ALA A 162 -9.69 -5.71 4.62
CA ALA A 162 -8.52 -5.85 5.49
C ALA A 162 -8.62 -7.12 6.35
N PRO A 163 -7.50 -7.70 6.80
CA PRO A 163 -7.53 -8.80 7.76
C PRO A 163 -8.26 -8.37 9.04
N ALA A 164 -8.99 -9.28 9.65
CA ALA A 164 -9.59 -9.03 10.96
C ALA A 164 -8.47 -8.73 11.97
N ILE A 165 -8.64 -7.67 12.76
CA ILE A 165 -7.70 -7.38 13.85
C ILE A 165 -7.82 -8.52 14.86
N PRO A 166 -6.73 -9.23 15.20
CA PRO A 166 -6.78 -10.28 16.20
C PRO A 166 -7.36 -9.70 17.52
N GLN A 167 -8.36 -10.33 18.07
CA GLN A 167 -9.06 -9.88 19.30
C GLN A 167 -8.11 -9.59 20.48
N ALA A 168 -6.94 -10.23 20.50
CA ALA A 168 -5.89 -9.97 21.48
C ALA A 168 -5.31 -8.55 21.39
N VAL A 169 -5.19 -7.98 20.20
CA VAL A 169 -4.68 -6.62 20.00
C VAL A 169 -5.76 -5.59 20.35
N GLU A 170 -7.00 -5.86 20.00
CA GLU A 170 -8.13 -5.00 20.35
C GLU A 170 -8.34 -4.93 21.88
N SER A 171 -8.23 -6.06 22.57
CA SER A 171 -8.37 -6.12 24.03
C SER A 171 -7.21 -5.41 24.76
N ALA A 172 -6.00 -5.45 24.19
CA ALA A 172 -4.84 -4.72 24.71
C ALA A 172 -4.98 -3.19 24.55
N ALA A 173 -5.52 -2.75 23.41
CA ALA A 173 -5.77 -1.32 23.13
C ALA A 173 -6.89 -0.72 24.00
N ARG A 174 -7.85 -1.55 24.45
CA ARG A 174 -8.95 -1.13 25.35
C ARG A 174 -8.58 -1.15 26.84
N ARG A 175 -7.39 -1.63 27.23
CA ARG A 175 -6.96 -1.60 28.64
C ARG A 175 -6.66 -0.15 29.04
N PRO A 176 -7.38 0.42 30.04
CA PRO A 176 -7.04 1.73 30.56
C PRO A 176 -5.62 1.68 31.14
N ALA A 177 -4.84 2.74 30.90
CA ALA A 177 -3.51 2.89 31.47
C ALA A 177 -3.61 2.69 33.00
N ARG A 178 -2.86 1.71 33.54
CA ARG A 178 -2.77 1.54 34.99
C ARG A 178 -2.18 2.81 35.58
N ASN A 179 -2.96 3.47 36.41
CA ASN A 179 -2.50 4.63 37.15
C ASN A 179 -1.39 4.16 38.13
N PRO A 180 -0.15 4.71 38.08
CA PRO A 180 0.96 4.23 38.91
C PRO A 180 0.95 4.79 40.33
N THR A 181 -0.22 5.23 40.84
CA THR A 181 -0.34 5.76 42.22
C THR A 181 -1.33 4.91 43.03
N GLN A 182 -0.84 3.80 43.59
CA GLN A 182 -1.27 3.22 44.86
C GLN A 182 -0.04 2.59 45.53
#